data_49683edef237caafd3858fd8a4a76b45
#
_entry.id   49683edef237caafd3858fd8a4a76b45
#
_cell.length_a   1.000
_cell.length_b   1.000
_cell.length_c   1.000
_cell.angle_alpha   90.00
_cell.angle_beta   90.00
_cell.angle_gamma   90.00
#
_symmetry.space_group_name_H-M   'P 1'
#
loop_
_entity.id
_entity.type
_entity.pdbx_description
1 polymer ?
#
loop_
_entity_poly.entity_id
_entity_poly.type
_entity_poly.pdbx_seq_one_letter_code
_entity_poly.pdbx_strand_id
1 'polypeptide(L)'
;MLGHVRDLWPRRAGGLPPGQGLVDTFPRFGVHFASPLPVVPPEPAIEVRGAVTTPFELPLSALDELPRRTLVADFHCVAGWSVRDRHWEGVAFRALWEESIAPHAQPGITHLVFTGLDGYGSALTIEDALADDVLIADRLDGAPLTGDHGAPARVVSPQQYGYMNTKHLSRLVLHTREPERARHSSGVRAFMLSFVAPHPRARVAHEERHRHLPAWSLRFTYQRIVLPILATRMGPNARSPRPLDDHVT
;
A
#
# COMPACT_ATOMS: atom_id res chain seq x y z
N MET A 1 17.23 18.64 18.21
CA MET A 1 16.71 17.32 17.84
C MET A 1 15.22 17.08 18.13
N LEU A 2 14.54 17.90 18.92
CA LEU A 2 13.11 17.72 19.28
C LEU A 2 12.11 18.33 18.27
N GLY A 3 12.55 19.23 17.38
CA GLY A 3 11.66 19.86 16.40
C GLY A 3 11.07 18.90 15.36
N HIS A 4 11.77 17.81 15.08
CA HIS A 4 11.48 16.89 13.99
C HIS A 4 10.38 15.86 14.28
N VAL A 5 10.11 15.57 15.55
CA VAL A 5 9.04 14.64 15.95
C VAL A 5 7.66 15.32 15.88
N ARG A 6 7.61 16.65 16.02
CA ARG A 6 6.35 17.41 15.95
C ARG A 6 5.71 17.39 14.57
N ASP A 7 6.51 17.37 13.50
CA ASP A 7 6.00 17.39 12.12
C ASP A 7 5.28 16.09 11.72
N LEU A 8 5.53 15.02 12.47
CA LEU A 8 4.87 13.71 12.29
C LEU A 8 3.68 13.52 13.24
N TRP A 9 3.40 14.51 14.13
CA TRP A 9 2.26 14.39 15.03
C TRP A 9 0.99 14.80 14.31
N PRO A 10 -0.01 13.89 14.18
CA PRO A 10 -1.22 14.17 13.45
C PRO A 10 -2.00 15.33 14.07
N ARG A 11 -2.29 16.34 13.28
CA ARG A 11 -3.12 17.49 13.68
C ARG A 11 -4.57 17.24 13.28
N ARG A 12 -5.50 17.72 14.08
CA ARG A 12 -6.92 17.72 13.69
C ARG A 12 -7.11 18.69 12.52
N ALA A 13 -7.72 18.21 11.44
CA ALA A 13 -8.09 19.01 10.28
C ALA A 13 -9.50 18.63 9.83
N GLY A 14 -10.30 19.60 9.38
CA GLY A 14 -11.63 19.36 8.85
C GLY A 14 -11.59 18.48 7.58
N GLY A 15 -12.66 17.72 7.33
CA GLY A 15 -12.80 16.89 6.14
C GLY A 15 -11.97 15.59 6.13
N LEU A 16 -11.25 15.26 7.21
CA LEU A 16 -10.58 13.96 7.32
C LEU A 16 -11.55 12.87 7.80
N PRO A 17 -11.35 11.63 7.39
CA PRO A 17 -12.10 10.49 7.90
C PRO A 17 -11.96 10.33 9.42
N PRO A 18 -12.89 9.61 10.08
CA PRO A 18 -12.85 9.42 11.51
C PRO A 18 -11.51 8.84 11.99
N GLY A 19 -10.99 9.38 13.10
CA GLY A 19 -9.76 8.91 13.72
C GLY A 19 -8.46 9.20 12.94
N GLN A 20 -8.52 10.08 11.92
CA GLN A 20 -7.36 10.54 11.17
C GLN A 20 -6.93 11.95 11.60
N GLY A 21 -5.64 12.21 11.53
CA GLY A 21 -5.04 13.52 11.70
C GLY A 21 -4.04 13.84 10.60
N LEU A 22 -3.93 15.10 10.20
CA LEU A 22 -3.05 15.53 9.11
C LEU A 22 -1.59 15.56 9.55
N VAL A 23 -0.69 15.08 8.69
CA VAL A 23 0.76 15.28 8.78
C VAL A 23 1.26 16.02 7.54
N ASP A 24 2.35 16.78 7.70
CA ASP A 24 2.88 17.64 6.62
C ASP A 24 3.76 16.87 5.63
N THR A 25 4.31 15.74 6.05
CA THR A 25 5.21 14.93 5.23
C THR A 25 4.63 13.56 5.01
N PHE A 26 4.97 12.93 3.88
CA PHE A 26 4.57 11.55 3.58
C PHE A 26 5.68 10.60 4.03
N PRO A 27 5.65 10.08 5.28
CA PRO A 27 6.75 9.30 5.80
C PRO A 27 6.75 7.86 5.26
N ARG A 28 7.93 7.25 5.19
CA ARG A 28 8.03 5.80 5.15
C ARG A 28 7.65 5.25 6.52
N PHE A 29 6.55 4.53 6.60
CA PHE A 29 5.94 4.13 7.88
C PHE A 29 5.56 2.65 7.91
N GLY A 30 5.40 2.12 9.13
CA GLY A 30 4.92 0.76 9.37
C GLY A 30 6.02 -0.29 9.33
N VAL A 31 5.67 -1.48 8.86
CA VAL A 31 6.59 -2.64 8.83
C VAL A 31 7.81 -2.42 7.94
N HIS A 32 7.73 -1.47 7.02
CA HIS A 32 8.78 -1.17 6.05
C HIS A 32 9.89 -0.26 6.58
N PHE A 33 9.65 0.53 7.64
CA PHE A 33 10.60 1.58 8.02
C PHE A 33 11.95 1.05 8.50
N ALA A 34 11.97 -0.13 9.11
CA ALA A 34 13.17 -0.77 9.65
C ALA A 34 13.79 -1.84 8.70
N SER A 35 13.15 -2.06 7.55
CA SER A 35 13.65 -3.03 6.57
C SER A 35 14.47 -2.33 5.49
N PRO A 36 15.52 -2.95 4.92
CA PRO A 36 16.19 -2.40 3.76
C PRO A 36 15.21 -2.27 2.60
N LEU A 37 15.49 -1.36 1.68
CA LEU A 37 14.73 -1.27 0.43
C LEU A 37 14.98 -2.55 -0.38
N PRO A 38 13.95 -3.11 -1.03
CA PRO A 38 14.15 -4.25 -1.90
C PRO A 38 14.95 -3.83 -3.14
N VAL A 39 15.72 -4.75 -3.66
CA VAL A 39 16.43 -4.57 -4.93
C VAL A 39 15.39 -4.70 -6.06
N VAL A 40 15.28 -3.68 -6.90
CA VAL A 40 14.44 -3.71 -8.08
C VAL A 40 15.19 -4.43 -9.20
N PRO A 41 14.64 -5.48 -9.83
CA PRO A 41 15.29 -6.14 -10.96
C PRO A 41 15.38 -5.18 -12.16
N PRO A 42 16.36 -5.37 -13.07
CA PRO A 42 16.50 -4.55 -14.27
C PRO A 42 15.26 -4.52 -15.16
N GLU A 43 14.58 -5.64 -15.26
CA GLU A 43 13.32 -5.81 -16.00
C GLU A 43 12.21 -6.20 -14.99
N PRO A 44 11.60 -5.21 -14.31
CA PRO A 44 10.60 -5.50 -13.30
C PRO A 44 9.31 -5.99 -13.96
N ALA A 45 8.71 -7.04 -13.38
CA ALA A 45 7.46 -7.63 -13.84
C ALA A 45 6.54 -7.95 -12.67
N ILE A 46 5.26 -8.12 -12.98
CA ILE A 46 4.25 -8.63 -12.06
C ILE A 46 3.96 -10.09 -12.43
N GLU A 47 4.33 -11.00 -11.55
CA GLU A 47 3.99 -12.41 -11.69
C GLU A 47 2.51 -12.63 -11.39
N VAL A 48 1.73 -13.11 -12.36
CA VAL A 48 0.29 -13.40 -12.21
C VAL A 48 0.08 -14.88 -12.01
N ARG A 49 -0.52 -15.26 -10.90
CA ARG A 49 -0.73 -16.67 -10.45
C ARG A 49 -2.12 -16.91 -9.86
N GLY A 50 -2.31 -18.15 -9.38
CA GLY A 50 -3.52 -18.61 -8.69
C GLY A 50 -4.59 -19.09 -9.66
N ALA A 51 -5.81 -18.61 -9.54
CA ALA A 51 -6.92 -19.02 -10.40
C ALA A 51 -6.82 -18.37 -11.79
N VAL A 52 -5.78 -18.73 -12.54
CA VAL A 52 -5.54 -18.43 -13.95
C VAL A 52 -5.38 -19.71 -14.74
N THR A 53 -5.59 -19.65 -16.05
CA THR A 53 -5.40 -20.80 -16.94
C THR A 53 -3.95 -21.27 -16.97
N THR A 54 -3.02 -20.33 -17.02
CA THR A 54 -1.58 -20.56 -16.96
C THR A 54 -0.94 -19.36 -16.25
N PRO A 55 -0.05 -19.55 -15.26
CA PRO A 55 0.71 -18.44 -14.68
C PRO A 55 1.56 -17.74 -15.75
N PHE A 56 1.67 -16.42 -15.66
CA PHE A 56 2.44 -15.61 -16.60
C PHE A 56 3.09 -14.41 -15.89
N GLU A 57 4.03 -13.79 -16.55
CA GLU A 57 4.65 -12.54 -16.13
C GLU A 57 4.15 -11.39 -16.99
N LEU A 58 3.80 -10.29 -16.35
CA LEU A 58 3.42 -9.05 -16.97
C LEU A 58 4.54 -8.05 -16.75
N PRO A 59 5.37 -7.73 -17.76
CA PRO A 59 6.41 -6.72 -17.65
C PRO A 59 5.80 -5.37 -17.23
N LEU A 60 6.46 -4.61 -16.37
CA LEU A 60 5.94 -3.29 -16.00
C LEU A 60 5.89 -2.31 -17.17
N SER A 61 6.71 -2.51 -18.20
CA SER A 61 6.63 -1.77 -19.46
C SER A 61 5.28 -1.93 -20.18
N ALA A 62 4.53 -3.03 -19.95
CA ALA A 62 3.20 -3.19 -20.50
C ALA A 62 2.20 -2.16 -19.95
N LEU A 63 2.49 -1.53 -18.81
CA LEU A 63 1.66 -0.43 -18.30
C LEU A 63 1.73 0.82 -19.20
N ASP A 64 2.79 0.98 -19.99
CA ASP A 64 2.96 2.12 -20.90
C ASP A 64 2.02 2.04 -22.11
N GLU A 65 1.52 0.84 -22.41
CA GLU A 65 0.56 0.60 -23.51
C GLU A 65 -0.88 0.94 -23.09
N LEU A 66 -1.14 1.09 -21.79
CA LEU A 66 -2.45 1.36 -21.23
C LEU A 66 -2.68 2.87 -20.99
N PRO A 67 -3.94 3.33 -21.01
CA PRO A 67 -4.25 4.74 -20.74
C PRO A 67 -3.74 5.17 -19.37
N ARG A 68 -2.83 6.15 -19.37
CA ARG A 68 -2.31 6.77 -18.15
C ARG A 68 -3.37 7.64 -17.49
N ARG A 69 -3.37 7.65 -16.17
CA ARG A 69 -4.30 8.41 -15.35
C ARG A 69 -3.58 9.10 -14.21
N THR A 70 -3.98 10.34 -13.93
CA THR A 70 -3.62 11.05 -12.69
C THR A 70 -4.80 11.02 -11.74
N LEU A 71 -4.54 10.68 -10.49
CA LEU A 71 -5.50 10.67 -9.40
C LEU A 71 -5.00 11.54 -8.26
N VAL A 72 -5.75 12.57 -7.91
CA VAL A 72 -5.50 13.36 -6.70
C VAL A 72 -6.27 12.73 -5.56
N ALA A 73 -5.56 12.20 -4.58
CA ALA A 73 -6.18 11.51 -3.46
C ALA A 73 -5.35 11.62 -2.18
N ASP A 74 -6.06 11.59 -1.05
CA ASP A 74 -5.45 11.49 0.27
C ASP A 74 -4.90 10.08 0.50
N PHE A 75 -3.87 9.97 1.33
CA PHE A 75 -3.40 8.69 1.83
C PHE A 75 -3.64 8.59 3.33
N HIS A 76 -4.22 7.48 3.78
CA HIS A 76 -4.65 7.26 5.15
C HIS A 76 -3.94 6.07 5.78
N CYS A 77 -3.12 6.32 6.79
CA CYS A 77 -2.47 5.24 7.54
C CYS A 77 -3.40 4.68 8.63
N VAL A 78 -3.39 3.36 8.81
CA VAL A 78 -4.14 2.69 9.88
C VAL A 78 -3.77 3.22 11.27
N ALA A 79 -2.56 3.75 11.45
CA ALA A 79 -2.10 4.36 12.69
C ALA A 79 -2.76 5.71 13.02
N GLY A 80 -3.56 6.27 12.11
CA GLY A 80 -4.35 7.48 12.37
C GLY A 80 -3.73 8.78 11.87
N TRP A 81 -2.80 8.73 10.93
CA TRP A 81 -2.30 9.91 10.23
C TRP A 81 -2.66 9.86 8.74
N SER A 82 -2.77 11.01 8.14
CA SER A 82 -3.07 11.18 6.72
C SER A 82 -2.19 12.26 6.10
N VAL A 83 -1.90 12.11 4.80
CA VAL A 83 -1.40 13.18 3.94
C VAL A 83 -2.45 13.47 2.88
N ARG A 84 -2.61 14.75 2.53
CA ARG A 84 -3.61 15.19 1.57
C ARG A 84 -3.05 15.44 0.19
N ASP A 85 -3.94 15.43 -0.78
CA ASP A 85 -3.74 15.96 -2.13
C ASP A 85 -2.50 15.36 -2.82
N ARG A 86 -2.27 14.06 -2.66
CA ARG A 86 -1.17 13.40 -3.38
C ARG A 86 -1.58 13.14 -4.81
N HIS A 87 -0.70 13.53 -5.73
CA HIS A 87 -0.88 13.33 -7.16
C HIS A 87 -0.25 12.01 -7.56
N TRP A 88 -1.06 10.97 -7.65
CA TRP A 88 -0.66 9.65 -8.11
C TRP A 88 -0.83 9.54 -9.62
N GLU A 89 0.18 9.03 -10.31
CA GLU A 89 0.11 8.75 -11.73
C GLU A 89 0.41 7.28 -12.00
N GLY A 90 -0.30 6.70 -12.95
CA GLY A 90 -0.17 5.29 -13.31
C GLY A 90 -1.30 4.85 -14.21
N VAL A 91 -1.70 3.59 -14.08
CA VAL A 91 -2.76 2.95 -14.87
C VAL A 91 -3.90 2.55 -13.94
N ALA A 92 -5.15 2.75 -14.34
CA ALA A 92 -6.29 2.22 -13.59
C ALA A 92 -6.17 0.70 -13.50
N PHE A 93 -6.29 0.14 -12.29
CA PHE A 93 -6.20 -1.31 -12.14
C PHE A 93 -7.28 -2.04 -12.95
N ARG A 94 -8.47 -1.45 -13.07
CA ARG A 94 -9.54 -1.97 -13.93
C ARG A 94 -9.08 -2.14 -15.39
N ALA A 95 -8.40 -1.15 -15.97
CA ALA A 95 -7.89 -1.25 -17.34
C ALA A 95 -6.86 -2.37 -17.48
N LEU A 96 -5.90 -2.45 -16.54
CA LEU A 96 -4.93 -3.54 -16.50
C LEU A 96 -5.61 -4.91 -16.36
N TRP A 97 -6.64 -5.00 -15.50
CA TRP A 97 -7.43 -6.20 -15.32
C TRP A 97 -8.11 -6.64 -16.62
N GLU A 98 -8.86 -5.75 -17.25
CA GLU A 98 -9.67 -6.05 -18.43
C GLU A 98 -8.81 -6.44 -19.63
N GLU A 99 -7.70 -5.72 -19.85
CA GLU A 99 -6.86 -5.92 -21.03
C GLU A 99 -5.86 -7.08 -20.88
N SER A 100 -5.29 -7.26 -19.67
CA SER A 100 -4.13 -8.14 -19.51
C SER A 100 -4.37 -9.33 -18.59
N ILE A 101 -5.32 -9.29 -17.65
CA ILE A 101 -5.46 -10.31 -16.62
C ILE A 101 -6.74 -11.13 -16.80
N ALA A 102 -7.88 -10.47 -16.99
CA ALA A 102 -9.19 -11.12 -17.09
C ALA A 102 -9.27 -12.19 -18.20
N PRO A 103 -8.63 -12.01 -19.38
CA PRO A 103 -8.63 -13.05 -20.43
C PRO A 103 -8.00 -14.38 -19.97
N HIS A 104 -7.15 -14.35 -18.97
CA HIS A 104 -6.46 -15.52 -18.40
C HIS A 104 -7.08 -16.02 -17.10
N ALA A 105 -8.00 -15.24 -16.49
CA ALA A 105 -8.59 -15.56 -15.21
C ALA A 105 -9.63 -16.68 -15.31
N GLN A 106 -9.63 -17.56 -14.31
CA GLN A 106 -10.71 -18.53 -14.16
C GLN A 106 -11.99 -17.83 -13.65
N PRO A 107 -13.18 -18.37 -13.92
CA PRO A 107 -14.42 -17.81 -13.40
C PRO A 107 -14.48 -17.85 -11.86
N GLY A 108 -15.20 -16.89 -11.26
CA GLY A 108 -15.47 -16.88 -9.84
C GLY A 108 -14.38 -16.27 -8.98
N ILE A 109 -13.52 -15.40 -9.53
CA ILE A 109 -12.55 -14.64 -8.76
C ILE A 109 -13.28 -13.75 -7.75
N THR A 110 -12.88 -13.85 -6.48
CA THR A 110 -13.44 -13.07 -5.37
C THR A 110 -12.40 -12.17 -4.71
N HIS A 111 -11.11 -12.56 -4.73
CA HIS A 111 -10.03 -11.83 -4.07
C HIS A 111 -8.77 -11.81 -4.93
N LEU A 112 -8.02 -10.73 -4.77
CA LEU A 112 -6.71 -10.51 -5.37
C LEU A 112 -5.69 -10.26 -4.27
N VAL A 113 -4.58 -11.01 -4.27
CA VAL A 113 -3.46 -10.78 -3.35
C VAL A 113 -2.33 -10.11 -4.11
N PHE A 114 -2.06 -8.88 -3.76
CA PHE A 114 -0.93 -8.10 -4.27
C PHE A 114 0.27 -8.31 -3.35
N THR A 115 1.43 -8.63 -3.90
CA THR A 115 2.67 -8.85 -3.12
C THR A 115 3.80 -8.00 -3.70
N GLY A 116 4.57 -7.39 -2.81
CA GLY A 116 5.74 -6.59 -3.16
C GLY A 116 7.05 -7.41 -3.15
N LEU A 117 8.10 -6.85 -3.75
CA LEU A 117 9.47 -7.41 -3.72
C LEU A 117 10.00 -7.61 -2.30
N ASP A 118 9.49 -6.86 -1.32
CA ASP A 118 9.83 -7.00 0.10
C ASP A 118 9.05 -8.13 0.82
N GLY A 119 8.23 -8.87 0.08
CA GLY A 119 7.39 -9.95 0.59
C GLY A 119 6.13 -9.49 1.33
N TYR A 120 5.89 -8.17 1.41
CA TYR A 120 4.63 -7.66 1.96
C TYR A 120 3.49 -7.92 0.99
N GLY A 121 2.35 -8.37 1.50
CA GLY A 121 1.16 -8.61 0.68
C GLY A 121 -0.11 -8.05 1.31
N SER A 122 -1.07 -7.67 0.48
CA SER A 122 -2.43 -7.30 0.87
C SER A 122 -3.44 -8.02 -0.02
N ALA A 123 -4.60 -8.37 0.58
CA ALA A 123 -5.70 -9.00 -0.13
C ALA A 123 -6.85 -8.02 -0.27
N LEU A 124 -7.24 -7.72 -1.51
CA LEU A 124 -8.41 -6.93 -1.84
C LEU A 124 -9.52 -7.85 -2.37
N THR A 125 -10.78 -7.53 -2.09
CA THR A 125 -11.87 -8.13 -2.85
C THR A 125 -11.78 -7.69 -4.30
N ILE A 126 -12.26 -8.49 -5.24
CA ILE A 126 -12.28 -8.10 -6.66
C ILE A 126 -13.07 -6.81 -6.87
N GLU A 127 -14.15 -6.61 -6.12
CA GLU A 127 -14.97 -5.40 -6.15
C GLU A 127 -14.17 -4.17 -5.75
N ASP A 128 -13.44 -4.23 -4.61
CA ASP A 128 -12.62 -3.12 -4.14
C ASP A 128 -11.44 -2.84 -5.06
N ALA A 129 -10.81 -3.88 -5.61
CA ALA A 129 -9.68 -3.73 -6.52
C ALA A 129 -10.09 -3.10 -7.87
N LEU A 130 -11.29 -3.41 -8.35
CA LEU A 130 -11.83 -2.86 -9.59
C LEU A 130 -12.58 -1.53 -9.40
N ALA A 131 -12.48 -0.90 -8.23
CA ALA A 131 -13.03 0.44 -8.04
C ALA A 131 -12.32 1.47 -8.94
N ASP A 132 -13.06 2.50 -9.36
CA ASP A 132 -12.57 3.46 -10.36
C ASP A 132 -11.36 4.29 -9.90
N ASP A 133 -11.13 4.38 -8.59
CA ASP A 133 -10.03 5.12 -7.98
C ASP A 133 -8.81 4.25 -7.61
N VAL A 134 -8.79 2.98 -8.03
CA VAL A 134 -7.65 2.10 -7.80
C VAL A 134 -6.67 2.17 -8.97
N LEU A 135 -5.40 2.46 -8.65
CA LEU A 135 -4.30 2.54 -9.61
C LEU A 135 -3.19 1.54 -9.31
N ILE A 136 -2.50 1.12 -10.36
CA ILE A 136 -1.11 0.71 -10.29
C ILE A 136 -0.30 1.95 -10.64
N ALA A 137 0.25 2.59 -9.60
CA ALA A 137 0.98 3.85 -9.73
C ALA A 137 2.49 3.60 -9.79
N ASP A 138 3.17 4.35 -10.64
CA ASP A 138 4.62 4.38 -10.79
C ASP A 138 5.21 5.77 -10.54
N ARG A 139 4.36 6.82 -10.37
CA ARG A 139 4.77 8.19 -10.06
C ARG A 139 3.94 8.77 -8.91
N LEU A 140 4.56 9.70 -8.21
CA LEU A 140 3.97 10.45 -7.10
C LEU A 140 4.42 11.92 -7.19
N ASP A 141 3.47 12.86 -7.15
CA ASP A 141 3.72 14.31 -7.16
C ASP A 141 4.63 14.74 -8.34
N GLY A 142 4.38 14.16 -9.53
CA GLY A 142 5.09 14.48 -10.77
C GLY A 142 6.47 13.81 -10.94
N ALA A 143 6.93 13.02 -9.97
CA ALA A 143 8.22 12.30 -10.03
C ALA A 143 8.02 10.78 -10.02
N PRO A 144 8.94 9.98 -10.58
CA PRO A 144 8.94 8.53 -10.40
C PRO A 144 8.91 8.16 -8.91
N LEU A 145 8.27 7.05 -8.58
CA LEU A 145 8.25 6.56 -7.21
C LEU A 145 9.67 6.32 -6.71
N THR A 146 9.92 6.73 -5.47
CA THR A 146 11.14 6.35 -4.76
C THR A 146 10.99 5.00 -4.09
N GLY A 147 12.08 4.40 -3.64
CA GLY A 147 12.05 3.19 -2.84
C GLY A 147 11.19 3.35 -1.58
N ASP A 148 11.19 4.51 -0.92
CA ASP A 148 10.36 4.77 0.24
C ASP A 148 8.86 4.74 -0.06
N HIS A 149 8.49 5.10 -1.28
CA HIS A 149 7.09 5.15 -1.72
C HIS A 149 6.67 3.98 -2.59
N GLY A 150 7.55 3.00 -2.84
CA GLY A 150 7.17 1.73 -3.45
C GLY A 150 7.57 1.54 -4.89
N ALA A 151 8.68 2.18 -5.35
CA ALA A 151 9.25 1.88 -6.67
C ALA A 151 9.48 0.37 -6.86
N PRO A 152 9.33 -0.18 -8.10
CA PRO A 152 9.03 0.52 -9.34
C PRO A 152 7.55 0.87 -9.52
N ALA A 153 6.63 0.13 -8.90
CA ALA A 153 5.19 0.37 -8.95
C ALA A 153 4.52 -0.07 -7.65
N ARG A 154 3.34 0.49 -7.38
CA ARG A 154 2.54 0.16 -6.20
C ARG A 154 1.06 0.16 -6.47
N VAL A 155 0.30 -0.52 -5.63
CA VAL A 155 -1.14 -0.34 -5.54
C VAL A 155 -1.45 0.97 -4.82
N VAL A 156 -2.40 1.74 -5.35
CA VAL A 156 -3.04 2.89 -4.71
C VAL A 156 -4.53 2.65 -4.68
N SER A 157 -5.09 2.56 -3.49
CA SER A 157 -6.52 2.42 -3.21
C SER A 157 -6.90 3.43 -2.12
N PRO A 158 -7.35 4.64 -2.50
CA PRO A 158 -7.55 5.75 -1.58
C PRO A 158 -8.62 5.51 -0.51
N GLN A 159 -9.64 4.74 -0.84
CA GLN A 159 -10.72 4.43 0.09
C GLN A 159 -10.29 3.49 1.21
N GLN A 160 -9.12 2.87 1.09
CA GLN A 160 -8.61 1.87 2.02
C GLN A 160 -7.39 2.37 2.78
N TYR A 161 -7.20 1.83 3.99
CA TYR A 161 -5.99 2.13 4.76
C TYR A 161 -4.71 1.73 4.02
N GLY A 162 -3.65 2.49 4.25
CA GLY A 162 -2.36 2.34 3.56
C GLY A 162 -1.75 0.94 3.57
N TYR A 163 -2.13 0.07 4.51
CA TYR A 163 -1.68 -1.31 4.51
C TYR A 163 -2.28 -2.17 3.38
N MET A 164 -3.35 -1.71 2.73
CA MET A 164 -3.89 -2.34 1.51
C MET A 164 -3.16 -1.88 0.25
N ASN A 165 -2.38 -0.82 0.35
CA ASN A 165 -1.66 -0.20 -0.76
C ASN A 165 -0.25 -0.81 -0.91
N THR A 166 -0.17 -2.06 -1.39
CA THR A 166 1.09 -2.81 -1.52
C THR A 166 2.12 -2.06 -2.35
N LYS A 167 3.31 -1.86 -1.77
CA LYS A 167 4.48 -1.24 -2.39
C LYS A 167 5.33 -2.27 -3.14
N HIS A 168 6.16 -1.78 -4.08
CA HIS A 168 7.14 -2.63 -4.80
C HIS A 168 6.47 -3.81 -5.51
N LEU A 169 5.33 -3.56 -6.13
CA LEU A 169 4.47 -4.61 -6.71
C LEU A 169 5.25 -5.54 -7.63
N SER A 170 5.22 -6.82 -7.32
CA SER A 170 5.93 -7.87 -8.07
C SER A 170 5.09 -9.12 -8.30
N ARG A 171 3.98 -9.28 -7.60
CA ARG A 171 3.12 -10.47 -7.78
C ARG A 171 1.66 -10.15 -7.53
N LEU A 172 0.79 -10.79 -8.31
CA LEU A 172 -0.65 -10.81 -8.18
C LEU A 172 -1.15 -12.26 -8.17
N VAL A 173 -1.86 -12.65 -7.12
CA VAL A 173 -2.46 -13.99 -7.01
C VAL A 173 -3.97 -13.88 -6.99
N LEU A 174 -4.63 -14.58 -7.93
CA LEU A 174 -6.07 -14.61 -8.06
C LEU A 174 -6.66 -15.74 -7.21
N HIS A 175 -7.71 -15.45 -6.46
CA HIS A 175 -8.39 -16.40 -5.59
C HIS A 175 -9.89 -16.43 -5.83
N THR A 176 -10.49 -17.63 -5.79
CA THR A 176 -11.95 -17.86 -5.87
C THR A 176 -12.65 -17.85 -4.51
N ARG A 177 -11.89 -17.69 -3.43
CA ARG A 177 -12.34 -17.56 -2.05
C ARG A 177 -11.41 -16.63 -1.28
N GLU A 178 -11.84 -16.14 -0.11
CA GLU A 178 -10.96 -15.37 0.76
C GLU A 178 -9.67 -16.16 1.05
N PRO A 179 -8.47 -15.61 0.74
CA PRO A 179 -7.23 -16.31 1.00
C PRO A 179 -7.01 -16.47 2.51
N GLU A 180 -6.49 -17.62 2.90
CA GLU A 180 -5.94 -17.76 4.25
C GLU A 180 -4.87 -16.69 4.44
N ARG A 181 -4.84 -16.07 5.63
CA ARG A 181 -3.93 -14.95 5.89
C ARG A 181 -2.52 -15.28 5.43
N ALA A 182 -2.03 -14.51 4.51
CA ALA A 182 -0.62 -14.53 4.18
C ALA A 182 0.14 -14.18 5.48
N ARG A 183 0.92 -15.12 6.00
CA ARG A 183 1.81 -14.91 7.15
C ARG A 183 2.96 -14.04 6.66
N HIS A 184 2.82 -12.72 6.83
CA HIS A 184 3.75 -11.74 6.26
C HIS A 184 5.06 -11.60 7.04
N SER A 185 5.30 -12.38 8.08
CA SER A 185 6.53 -12.28 8.86
C SER A 185 6.73 -13.50 9.77
N SER A 186 7.98 -13.77 10.16
CA SER A 186 8.35 -14.73 11.17
C SER A 186 8.79 -14.05 12.47
N GLY A 187 8.79 -14.78 13.60
CA GLY A 187 9.28 -14.30 14.89
C GLY A 187 8.37 -13.29 15.60
N VAL A 188 8.98 -12.40 16.39
CA VAL A 188 8.27 -11.39 17.22
C VAL A 188 7.33 -10.51 16.39
N ARG A 189 7.68 -10.23 15.15
CA ARG A 189 6.89 -9.46 14.20
C ARG A 189 5.60 -10.20 13.83
N ALA A 190 5.65 -11.51 13.59
CA ALA A 190 4.48 -12.33 13.32
C ALA A 190 3.56 -12.38 14.55
N PHE A 191 4.14 -12.47 15.74
CA PHE A 191 3.40 -12.41 17.00
C PHE A 191 2.67 -11.08 17.18
N MET A 192 3.36 -9.95 17.04
CA MET A 192 2.76 -8.63 17.16
C MET A 192 1.64 -8.39 16.14
N LEU A 193 1.82 -8.85 14.89
CA LEU A 193 0.82 -8.72 13.83
C LEU A 193 -0.34 -9.71 13.97
N SER A 194 -0.19 -10.81 14.71
CA SER A 194 -1.27 -11.78 14.94
C SER A 194 -2.41 -11.22 15.81
N PHE A 195 -2.11 -10.27 16.70
CA PHE A 195 -3.13 -9.59 17.50
C PHE A 195 -3.93 -8.58 16.69
N VAL A 196 -3.39 -8.14 15.55
CA VAL A 196 -3.94 -7.07 14.74
C VAL A 196 -4.27 -7.61 13.36
N ALA A 197 -5.34 -8.41 13.29
CA ALA A 197 -5.82 -8.91 12.01
C ALA A 197 -6.38 -7.76 11.17
N PRO A 198 -5.84 -7.49 9.96
CA PRO A 198 -6.40 -6.49 9.06
C PRO A 198 -7.87 -6.75 8.77
N HIS A 199 -8.68 -5.68 8.68
CA HIS A 199 -10.04 -5.82 8.22
C HIS A 199 -10.05 -6.21 6.73
N PRO A 200 -10.94 -7.12 6.26
CA PRO A 200 -10.95 -7.59 4.88
C PRO A 200 -11.10 -6.48 3.85
N ARG A 201 -11.94 -5.50 4.14
CA ARG A 201 -12.18 -4.35 3.25
C ARG A 201 -11.38 -3.11 3.63
N ALA A 202 -10.98 -2.95 4.88
CA ALA A 202 -10.09 -1.89 5.34
C ALA A 202 -10.52 -0.45 4.99
N ARG A 203 -11.82 -0.18 4.86
CA ARG A 203 -12.34 1.12 4.41
C ARG A 203 -12.16 2.20 5.47
N VAL A 204 -11.53 3.30 5.07
CA VAL A 204 -11.18 4.40 5.98
C VAL A 204 -12.42 5.13 6.51
N ALA A 205 -13.39 5.38 5.65
CA ALA A 205 -14.66 6.05 6.03
C ALA A 205 -15.45 5.29 7.09
N HIS A 206 -15.31 3.97 7.15
CA HIS A 206 -15.96 3.10 8.11
C HIS A 206 -15.08 2.73 9.31
N GLU A 207 -13.85 3.26 9.37
CA GLU A 207 -12.84 2.90 10.38
C GLU A 207 -12.57 1.39 10.49
N GLU A 208 -12.60 0.67 9.39
CA GLU A 208 -12.34 -0.76 9.31
C GLU A 208 -10.84 -1.06 9.46
N ARG A 209 -10.27 -0.74 10.64
CA ARG A 209 -8.84 -0.90 10.91
C ARG A 209 -8.44 -2.36 11.08
N HIS A 210 -9.22 -3.09 11.87
CA HIS A 210 -8.98 -4.49 12.22
C HIS A 210 -10.25 -5.30 12.27
N ARG A 211 -10.14 -6.60 11.98
CA ARG A 211 -11.28 -7.52 11.84
C ARG A 211 -12.05 -7.73 13.14
N HIS A 212 -11.38 -7.76 14.28
CA HIS A 212 -11.96 -8.21 15.55
C HIS A 212 -12.00 -7.15 16.65
N LEU A 213 -11.47 -5.97 16.38
CA LEU A 213 -11.37 -4.91 17.37
C LEU A 213 -12.20 -3.70 16.93
N PRO A 214 -13.04 -3.14 17.81
CA PRO A 214 -13.83 -1.98 17.46
C PRO A 214 -12.95 -0.75 17.26
N ALA A 215 -13.30 0.09 16.30
CA ALA A 215 -12.54 1.26 15.89
C ALA A 215 -12.17 2.21 17.04
N TRP A 216 -13.11 2.45 17.98
CA TRP A 216 -12.92 3.36 19.10
C TRP A 216 -11.79 2.93 20.05
N SER A 217 -11.63 1.62 20.30
CA SER A 217 -10.58 1.09 21.17
C SER A 217 -9.19 1.25 20.54
N LEU A 218 -9.14 1.20 19.21
CA LEU A 218 -7.90 1.30 18.46
C LEU A 218 -7.40 2.74 18.28
N ARG A 219 -8.30 3.72 18.22
CA ARG A 219 -7.91 5.14 18.13
C ARG A 219 -6.97 5.52 19.26
N PHE A 220 -7.34 5.18 20.50
CA PHE A 220 -6.50 5.49 21.67
C PHE A 220 -5.15 4.80 21.61
N THR A 221 -5.14 3.50 21.32
CA THR A 221 -3.92 2.69 21.23
C THR A 221 -2.97 3.20 20.16
N TYR A 222 -3.49 3.47 18.95
CA TYR A 222 -2.67 4.00 17.88
C TYR A 222 -2.12 5.39 18.18
N GLN A 223 -2.96 6.32 18.63
CA GLN A 223 -2.56 7.70 18.86
C GLN A 223 -1.65 7.88 20.08
N ARG A 224 -1.86 7.11 21.13
CA ARG A 224 -1.15 7.27 22.42
C ARG A 224 0.05 6.36 22.59
N ILE A 225 0.07 5.22 21.91
CA ILE A 225 1.10 4.20 22.09
C ILE A 225 1.89 3.97 20.79
N VAL A 226 1.18 3.61 19.70
CA VAL A 226 1.85 3.17 18.46
C VAL A 226 2.56 4.32 17.76
N LEU A 227 1.88 5.46 17.55
CA LEU A 227 2.46 6.63 16.89
C LEU A 227 3.68 7.19 17.62
N PRO A 228 3.67 7.43 18.95
CA PRO A 228 4.84 7.91 19.66
C PRO A 228 6.05 6.97 19.53
N ILE A 229 5.83 5.66 19.69
CA ILE A 229 6.92 4.66 19.59
C ILE A 229 7.49 4.64 18.17
N LEU A 230 6.65 4.67 17.15
CA LEU A 230 7.10 4.65 15.75
C LEU A 230 7.74 5.99 15.35
N ALA A 231 7.20 7.12 15.80
CA ALA A 231 7.77 8.44 15.53
C ALA A 231 9.19 8.60 16.07
N THR A 232 9.51 8.02 17.23
CA THR A 232 10.88 8.06 17.78
C THR A 232 11.88 7.23 16.98
N ARG A 233 11.41 6.25 16.21
CA ARG A 233 12.24 5.37 15.40
C ARG A 233 12.30 5.75 13.92
N MET A 234 11.49 6.71 13.51
CA MET A 234 11.51 7.25 12.14
C MET A 234 12.71 8.19 12.04
N GLY A 235 13.81 7.70 11.47
CA GLY A 235 15.04 8.46 11.28
C GLY A 235 14.86 9.63 10.30
N PRO A 236 15.88 10.53 10.19
CA PRO A 236 15.85 11.70 9.29
C PRO A 236 15.64 11.36 7.82
N ASN A 237 15.88 10.12 7.41
CA ASN A 237 15.68 9.61 6.05
C ASN A 237 14.20 9.44 5.64
N ALA A 238 13.26 9.53 6.58
CA ALA A 238 11.82 9.52 6.27
C ALA A 238 11.32 10.82 5.59
N ARG A 239 12.22 11.78 5.32
CA ARG A 239 11.89 13.15 4.96
C ARG A 239 12.11 13.56 3.53
N SER A 240 12.91 12.83 2.80
CA SER A 240 13.21 13.17 1.41
C SER A 240 13.10 11.93 0.56
N PRO A 241 12.41 12.03 -0.60
CA PRO A 241 12.55 11.02 -1.62
C PRO A 241 14.05 10.95 -1.96
N ARG A 242 14.69 9.81 -1.67
CA ARG A 242 15.99 9.54 -2.29
C ARG A 242 15.69 9.16 -3.73
N PRO A 243 16.29 9.85 -4.71
CA PRO A 243 16.37 9.31 -6.06
C PRO A 243 16.87 7.86 -5.96
N LEU A 244 16.39 6.99 -6.81
CA LEU A 244 17.03 5.71 -7.04
C LEU A 244 18.48 6.07 -7.41
N ASP A 245 19.43 5.77 -6.52
CA ASP A 245 20.83 6.04 -6.81
C ASP A 245 21.16 5.30 -8.09
N ASP A 246 21.61 6.04 -9.12
CA ASP A 246 22.09 5.53 -10.42
C ASP A 246 23.42 4.74 -10.28
N HIS A 247 23.55 3.97 -9.21
CA HIS A 247 24.69 3.10 -8.99
C HIS A 247 24.38 1.68 -9.44
N VAL A 248 24.25 1.53 -10.76
CA VAL A 248 24.57 0.27 -11.43
C VAL A 248 25.76 0.55 -12.34
N THR A 249 26.94 0.36 -11.82
CA THR A 249 28.13 0.04 -12.62
C THR A 249 28.49 -1.40 -12.39
#